data_76208a32270ae9c6fff1d698d64f40aa
#
_entry.id   76208a32270ae9c6fff1d698d64f40aa
#
_cell.length_a   1.000
_cell.length_b   1.000
_cell.length_c   1.000
_cell.angle_alpha   90.00
_cell.angle_beta   90.00
_cell.angle_gamma   90.00
#
_symmetry.space_group_name_H-M   'P 1'
#
loop_
_entity.id
_entity.type
_entity.pdbx_description
1 polymer ?
#
loop_
_entity_poly.entity_id
_entity_poly.type
_entity_poly.pdbx_seq_one_letter_code
_entity_poly.pdbx_strand_id
1 'polypeptide(L)'
;MSHPSSPPTPLAAASPAPASPVSWPDAARQAAFEQWLAPLVQSHQLLPASLRPASADASFRRYLRIDSAAGASCIVMDAPPDKENCRPFVQVQALMAAAGLNVPHILAWDEPGGFMLLSDLGSTTLIELLTPENPQAALGWYLQATDVLLDWQKASKPGVLPAYDEALLRRELALFPDWYLGQHRGITLDGKQQATLASAFDAIVAHNLAAPSVFVHRDFMTRNLMAPTLPAARGSLPPGGALAALGRPGGGSVMAPTVGTGVSSLPPGGALAALGRPGGGSVMAPTVGTGVSSLPPGGALAALGRPGGGSDGAADAPLGVLDFQDAVYGPITYDIASLLRDAFISWEEEFIIDVTVRYWEKARKAGLLGAHSASGWGDDFGEFYRAVEWMGLQRHLKVAGIFARLTLRDGKPKYLADAPRFMGYIRATAHRYRQLGPLLKMLDQIEGTEPVTGFAYGRM
;
A
#
# COMPACT_ATOMS: atom_id res chain seq x y z
N MET A 1 1.68 67.16 16.52
CA MET A 1 2.64 66.63 15.54
C MET A 1 2.61 65.12 15.62
N SER A 2 1.85 64.51 14.73
CA SER A 2 1.61 63.05 14.73
C SER A 2 2.50 62.43 13.65
N HIS A 3 3.36 61.48 14.04
CA HIS A 3 4.19 60.73 13.11
C HIS A 3 3.40 59.63 12.39
N PRO A 4 3.54 59.47 11.08
CA PRO A 4 2.88 58.38 10.37
C PRO A 4 3.70 57.08 10.57
N SER A 5 3.00 56.01 10.96
CA SER A 5 3.50 54.64 11.07
C SER A 5 3.74 54.07 9.69
N SER A 6 4.93 53.54 9.43
CA SER A 6 5.27 52.80 8.21
C SER A 6 4.54 51.47 8.14
N PRO A 7 4.15 51.01 6.93
CA PRO A 7 3.48 49.69 6.76
C PRO A 7 4.49 48.56 6.99
N PRO A 8 4.02 47.37 7.48
CA PRO A 8 4.87 46.20 7.67
C PRO A 8 5.35 45.64 6.34
N THR A 9 6.63 45.31 6.29
CA THR A 9 7.30 44.67 5.17
C THR A 9 6.69 43.27 4.95
N PRO A 10 6.38 42.86 3.71
CA PRO A 10 5.87 41.51 3.44
C PRO A 10 6.94 40.47 3.78
N LEU A 11 6.54 39.45 4.55
CA LEU A 11 7.38 38.27 4.80
C LEU A 11 7.79 37.66 3.45
N ALA A 12 9.03 37.61 3.16
CA ALA A 12 9.60 36.88 2.04
C ALA A 12 9.22 35.39 2.21
N ALA A 13 8.66 34.80 1.17
CA ALA A 13 8.41 33.34 1.12
C ALA A 13 9.74 32.63 1.35
N ALA A 14 9.80 31.79 2.37
CA ALA A 14 10.98 31.00 2.68
C ALA A 14 11.34 30.15 1.46
N SER A 15 12.55 30.31 0.94
CA SER A 15 13.10 29.44 -0.08
C SER A 15 13.08 28.02 0.43
N PRO A 16 12.69 27.03 -0.38
CA PRO A 16 12.73 25.63 0.02
C PRO A 16 14.15 25.27 0.46
N ALA A 17 14.25 24.54 1.57
CA ALA A 17 15.53 24.05 2.07
C ALA A 17 16.27 23.27 0.97
N PRO A 18 17.60 23.36 0.87
CA PRO A 18 18.36 22.65 -0.15
C PRO A 18 18.09 21.15 -0.02
N ALA A 19 17.74 20.52 -1.14
CA ALA A 19 17.49 19.08 -1.20
C ALA A 19 18.72 18.32 -0.70
N SER A 20 18.51 17.29 0.13
CA SER A 20 19.60 16.43 0.57
C SER A 20 20.30 15.81 -0.64
N PRO A 21 21.64 15.83 -0.71
CA PRO A 21 22.36 15.28 -1.85
C PRO A 21 22.08 13.78 -1.99
N VAL A 22 21.94 13.32 -3.25
CA VAL A 22 21.79 11.89 -3.55
C VAL A 22 23.11 11.18 -3.25
N SER A 23 23.07 10.19 -2.36
CA SER A 23 24.22 9.34 -2.10
C SER A 23 24.23 8.16 -3.08
N TRP A 24 25.35 7.90 -3.75
CA TRP A 24 25.53 6.79 -4.66
C TRP A 24 26.30 5.65 -3.99
N PRO A 25 25.97 4.37 -4.29
CA PRO A 25 26.71 3.21 -3.74
C PRO A 25 28.18 3.23 -4.14
N ASP A 26 28.46 3.62 -5.39
CA ASP A 26 29.79 3.79 -5.95
C ASP A 26 29.78 4.74 -7.16
N ALA A 27 30.96 5.15 -7.61
CA ALA A 27 31.13 6.08 -8.73
C ALA A 27 30.71 5.47 -10.08
N ALA A 28 30.81 4.16 -10.26
CA ALA A 28 30.41 3.50 -11.50
C ALA A 28 28.88 3.53 -11.68
N ARG A 29 28.12 3.31 -10.58
CA ARG A 29 26.67 3.41 -10.61
C ARG A 29 26.21 4.82 -10.89
N GLN A 30 26.87 5.82 -10.32
CA GLN A 30 26.60 7.23 -10.60
C GLN A 30 26.85 7.56 -12.07
N ALA A 31 28.00 7.18 -12.61
CA ALA A 31 28.35 7.43 -14.01
C ALA A 31 27.36 6.75 -14.98
N ALA A 32 26.96 5.52 -14.73
CA ALA A 32 25.95 4.80 -15.51
C ALA A 32 24.59 5.53 -15.49
N PHE A 33 24.18 6.02 -14.32
CA PHE A 33 22.95 6.81 -14.17
C PHE A 33 23.04 8.13 -14.97
N GLU A 34 24.12 8.87 -14.84
CA GLU A 34 24.31 10.15 -15.54
C GLU A 34 24.32 9.96 -17.07
N GLN A 35 24.95 8.90 -17.55
CA GLN A 35 24.96 8.53 -18.97
C GLN A 35 23.55 8.20 -19.48
N TRP A 36 22.80 7.40 -18.72
CA TRP A 36 21.43 7.05 -19.06
C TRP A 36 20.48 8.26 -19.04
N LEU A 37 20.64 9.15 -18.03
CA LEU A 37 19.77 10.30 -17.85
C LEU A 37 20.01 11.37 -18.94
N ALA A 38 21.23 11.53 -19.43
CA ALA A 38 21.63 12.62 -20.33
C ALA A 38 20.70 12.84 -21.52
N PRO A 39 20.33 11.83 -22.35
CA PRO A 39 19.38 12.02 -23.44
C PRO A 39 17.96 12.37 -22.96
N LEU A 40 17.56 11.91 -21.74
CA LEU A 40 16.23 12.14 -21.19
C LEU A 40 16.06 13.58 -20.66
N VAL A 41 17.15 14.23 -20.31
CA VAL A 41 17.12 15.64 -19.85
C VAL A 41 16.48 16.54 -20.89
N GLN A 42 16.86 16.41 -22.15
CA GLN A 42 16.29 17.22 -23.23
C GLN A 42 14.86 16.78 -23.58
N SER A 43 14.63 15.48 -23.77
CA SER A 43 13.35 14.96 -24.24
C SER A 43 12.20 15.14 -23.24
N HIS A 44 12.50 15.12 -21.93
CA HIS A 44 11.53 15.33 -20.84
C HIS A 44 11.71 16.64 -20.10
N GLN A 45 12.57 17.56 -20.59
CA GLN A 45 12.85 18.87 -19.99
C GLN A 45 13.22 18.75 -18.50
N LEU A 46 13.99 17.72 -18.14
CA LEU A 46 14.35 17.47 -16.74
C LEU A 46 15.36 18.51 -16.24
N LEU A 47 15.34 18.76 -14.93
CA LEU A 47 16.23 19.68 -14.22
C LEU A 47 17.18 18.87 -13.33
N PRO A 48 18.37 18.42 -13.81
CA PRO A 48 19.26 17.52 -13.06
C PRO A 48 19.66 18.07 -11.68
N ALA A 49 19.78 19.39 -11.53
CA ALA A 49 20.09 20.02 -10.25
C ALA A 49 18.99 19.86 -9.17
N SER A 50 17.78 19.44 -9.57
CA SER A 50 16.64 19.19 -8.67
C SER A 50 16.59 17.75 -8.16
N LEU A 51 17.51 16.88 -8.60
CA LEU A 51 17.51 15.47 -8.24
C LEU A 51 17.66 15.28 -6.72
N ARG A 52 16.71 14.58 -6.11
CA ARG A 52 16.65 14.36 -4.67
C ARG A 52 16.01 13.01 -4.33
N PRO A 53 16.28 12.43 -3.16
CA PRO A 53 15.56 11.24 -2.70
C PRO A 53 14.05 11.48 -2.67
N ALA A 54 13.25 10.53 -3.21
CA ALA A 54 11.80 10.54 -3.13
C ALA A 54 11.32 9.64 -1.99
N SER A 55 11.81 8.39 -1.95
CA SER A 55 11.54 7.45 -0.86
C SER A 55 12.68 6.44 -0.76
N ALA A 56 12.83 5.83 0.42
CA ALA A 56 13.69 4.67 0.62
C ALA A 56 12.80 3.44 0.79
N ASP A 57 12.95 2.46 -0.09
CA ASP A 57 12.27 1.17 0.00
C ASP A 57 13.02 0.21 0.96
N ALA A 58 12.32 -0.84 1.38
CA ALA A 58 12.91 -1.96 2.08
C ALA A 58 13.71 -2.88 1.12
N SER A 59 13.52 -2.75 -0.18
CA SER A 59 14.23 -3.46 -1.25
C SER A 59 15.56 -2.79 -1.62
N PHE A 60 16.23 -3.33 -2.63
CA PHE A 60 17.42 -2.70 -3.20
C PHE A 60 17.08 -1.57 -4.19
N ARG A 61 15.80 -1.28 -4.42
CA ARG A 61 15.35 -0.17 -5.25
C ARG A 61 15.48 1.14 -4.51
N ARG A 62 15.88 2.17 -5.24
CA ARG A 62 15.87 3.55 -4.76
C ARG A 62 15.00 4.38 -5.68
N TYR A 63 14.29 5.31 -5.09
CA TYR A 63 13.44 6.22 -5.84
C TYR A 63 13.93 7.64 -5.63
N LEU A 64 14.20 8.33 -6.73
CA LEU A 64 14.63 9.71 -6.76
C LEU A 64 13.60 10.56 -7.48
N ARG A 65 13.39 11.77 -7.05
CA ARG A 65 12.50 12.73 -7.71
C ARG A 65 13.34 13.73 -8.47
N ILE A 66 12.94 14.07 -9.69
CA ILE A 66 13.56 15.07 -10.54
C ILE A 66 12.46 15.96 -11.12
N ASP A 67 12.64 17.28 -11.03
CA ASP A 67 11.67 18.24 -11.55
C ASP A 67 11.84 18.41 -13.06
N SER A 68 10.78 18.83 -13.74
CA SER A 68 10.77 19.21 -15.14
C SER A 68 10.49 20.71 -15.28
N ALA A 69 11.10 21.34 -16.27
CA ALA A 69 10.84 22.74 -16.60
C ALA A 69 9.36 22.99 -17.01
N ALA A 70 8.62 21.95 -17.35
CA ALA A 70 7.19 22.01 -17.62
C ALA A 70 6.33 22.14 -16.33
N GLY A 71 6.95 22.20 -15.15
CA GLY A 71 6.26 22.37 -13.87
C GLY A 71 5.74 21.08 -13.23
N ALA A 72 6.02 19.93 -13.84
CA ALA A 72 5.77 18.59 -13.28
C ALA A 72 7.08 18.00 -12.72
N SER A 73 6.97 16.92 -11.94
CA SER A 73 8.12 16.10 -11.56
C SER A 73 8.02 14.68 -12.10
N CYS A 74 9.15 14.01 -12.17
CA CYS A 74 9.25 12.59 -12.53
C CYS A 74 9.93 11.83 -11.40
N ILE A 75 9.70 10.53 -11.36
CA ILE A 75 10.38 9.61 -10.45
C ILE A 75 11.39 8.78 -11.26
N VAL A 76 12.62 8.74 -10.78
CA VAL A 76 13.61 7.78 -11.25
C VAL A 76 13.65 6.60 -10.30
N MET A 77 13.42 5.41 -10.82
CA MET A 77 13.69 4.16 -10.11
C MET A 77 15.09 3.67 -10.48
N ASP A 78 15.93 3.49 -9.48
CA ASP A 78 17.26 2.89 -9.57
C ASP A 78 17.19 1.49 -8.92
N ALA A 79 17.25 0.45 -9.75
CA ALA A 79 17.09 -0.95 -9.38
C ALA A 79 18.25 -1.77 -9.97
N PRO A 80 19.37 -1.95 -9.24
CA PRO A 80 20.55 -2.67 -9.73
C PRO A 80 20.18 -4.07 -10.25
N PRO A 81 20.50 -4.42 -11.52
CA PRO A 81 20.01 -5.65 -12.18
C PRO A 81 20.52 -6.95 -11.55
N ASP A 82 21.64 -6.90 -10.83
CA ASP A 82 22.19 -8.03 -10.06
C ASP A 82 21.37 -8.36 -8.81
N LYS A 83 20.53 -7.43 -8.36
CA LYS A 83 19.72 -7.54 -7.13
C LYS A 83 18.22 -7.53 -7.39
N GLU A 84 17.77 -6.82 -8.44
CA GLU A 84 16.37 -6.58 -8.71
C GLU A 84 15.98 -6.94 -10.15
N ASN A 85 14.82 -7.58 -10.31
CA ASN A 85 14.22 -7.85 -11.61
C ASN A 85 13.02 -6.91 -11.82
N CYS A 86 13.14 -5.98 -12.75
CA CYS A 86 12.11 -5.00 -13.03
C CYS A 86 11.00 -5.48 -13.99
N ARG A 87 11.14 -6.67 -14.63
CA ARG A 87 10.12 -7.19 -15.56
C ARG A 87 8.74 -7.36 -14.95
N PRO A 88 8.59 -7.89 -13.71
CA PRO A 88 7.28 -7.93 -13.05
C PRO A 88 6.66 -6.55 -12.86
N PHE A 89 7.46 -5.53 -12.51
CA PHE A 89 6.97 -4.15 -12.41
C PHE A 89 6.38 -3.67 -13.74
N VAL A 90 7.11 -3.85 -14.85
CA VAL A 90 6.66 -3.45 -16.21
C VAL A 90 5.40 -4.21 -16.61
N GLN A 91 5.34 -5.52 -16.37
CA GLN A 91 4.18 -6.34 -16.70
C GLN A 91 2.93 -5.91 -15.92
N VAL A 92 3.05 -5.76 -14.61
CA VAL A 92 1.89 -5.41 -13.75
C VAL A 92 1.45 -3.97 -14.00
N GLN A 93 2.40 -3.05 -14.20
CA GLN A 93 2.10 -1.68 -14.59
C GLN A 93 1.23 -1.62 -15.84
N ALA A 94 1.61 -2.36 -16.89
CA ALA A 94 0.85 -2.41 -18.14
C ALA A 94 -0.57 -2.99 -17.95
N LEU A 95 -0.72 -4.02 -17.09
CA LEU A 95 -2.02 -4.60 -16.78
C LEU A 95 -2.91 -3.63 -16.00
N MET A 96 -2.36 -2.93 -15.00
CA MET A 96 -3.11 -1.95 -14.22
C MET A 96 -3.50 -0.72 -15.04
N ALA A 97 -2.58 -0.21 -15.87
CA ALA A 97 -2.89 0.90 -16.79
C ALA A 97 -3.98 0.52 -17.80
N ALA A 98 -3.95 -0.70 -18.36
CA ALA A 98 -4.98 -1.22 -19.24
C ALA A 98 -6.34 -1.41 -18.54
N ALA A 99 -6.33 -1.64 -17.22
CA ALA A 99 -7.53 -1.70 -16.38
C ALA A 99 -8.06 -0.29 -15.99
N GLY A 100 -7.37 0.78 -16.39
CA GLY A 100 -7.76 2.17 -16.10
C GLY A 100 -7.32 2.68 -14.74
N LEU A 101 -6.43 1.97 -14.04
CA LEU A 101 -5.91 2.41 -12.75
C LEU A 101 -4.85 3.52 -12.94
N ASN A 102 -4.82 4.45 -11.99
CA ASN A 102 -3.79 5.47 -11.92
C ASN A 102 -2.51 4.88 -11.29
N VAL A 103 -1.58 4.47 -12.16
CA VAL A 103 -0.28 3.92 -11.79
C VAL A 103 0.84 4.74 -12.44
N PRO A 104 2.08 4.72 -11.92
CA PRO A 104 3.19 5.40 -12.55
C PRO A 104 3.37 4.94 -14.01
N HIS A 105 3.30 5.87 -14.96
CA HIS A 105 3.60 5.57 -16.37
C HIS A 105 5.11 5.45 -16.56
N ILE A 106 5.55 4.41 -17.26
CA ILE A 106 6.95 4.23 -17.63
C ILE A 106 7.25 5.13 -18.84
N LEU A 107 8.04 6.18 -18.62
CA LEU A 107 8.43 7.17 -19.63
C LEU A 107 9.68 6.72 -20.38
N ALA A 108 10.61 6.08 -19.66
CA ALA A 108 11.81 5.46 -20.22
C ALA A 108 12.24 4.28 -19.33
N TRP A 109 12.82 3.25 -19.94
CA TRP A 109 13.35 2.07 -19.26
C TRP A 109 14.65 1.59 -19.91
N ASP A 110 15.69 1.49 -19.09
CA ASP A 110 16.95 0.83 -19.40
C ASP A 110 17.02 -0.48 -18.61
N GLU A 111 16.60 -1.57 -19.23
CA GLU A 111 16.60 -2.88 -18.57
C GLU A 111 18.02 -3.35 -18.18
N PRO A 112 19.04 -3.25 -19.06
CA PRO A 112 20.42 -3.63 -18.72
C PRO A 112 21.02 -2.80 -17.58
N GLY A 113 20.74 -1.50 -17.55
CA GLY A 113 21.20 -0.60 -16.50
C GLY A 113 20.33 -0.63 -15.23
N GLY A 114 19.09 -1.10 -15.34
CA GLY A 114 18.15 -1.13 -14.22
C GLY A 114 17.68 0.26 -13.79
N PHE A 115 17.47 1.17 -14.76
CA PHE A 115 16.94 2.50 -14.52
C PHE A 115 15.58 2.68 -15.21
N MET A 116 14.64 3.32 -14.51
CA MET A 116 13.36 3.73 -15.10
C MET A 116 13.07 5.20 -14.80
N LEU A 117 12.52 5.91 -15.78
CA LEU A 117 11.87 7.21 -15.60
C LEU A 117 10.36 6.98 -15.56
N LEU A 118 9.72 7.40 -14.51
CA LEU A 118 8.30 7.20 -14.22
C LEU A 118 7.59 8.54 -14.07
N SER A 119 6.30 8.58 -14.38
CA SER A 119 5.47 9.72 -13.96
C SER A 119 5.38 9.77 -12.43
N ASP A 120 5.30 10.98 -11.90
CA ASP A 120 5.17 11.22 -10.45
C ASP A 120 3.69 11.34 -10.08
N LEU A 121 3.23 10.51 -9.15
CA LEU A 121 1.87 10.54 -8.61
C LEU A 121 1.73 11.48 -7.40
N GLY A 122 2.77 12.24 -7.08
CA GLY A 122 2.80 13.16 -5.94
C GLY A 122 3.58 12.63 -4.75
N SER A 123 3.42 13.28 -3.61
CA SER A 123 4.19 12.96 -2.39
C SER A 123 3.31 12.53 -1.21
N THR A 124 2.00 12.69 -1.31
CA THR A 124 1.08 12.43 -0.19
C THR A 124 0.47 11.05 -0.32
N THR A 125 0.78 10.17 0.59
CA THR A 125 0.13 8.86 0.69
C THR A 125 -1.19 8.97 1.44
N LEU A 126 -2.10 8.02 1.18
CA LEU A 126 -3.41 8.04 1.81
C LEU A 126 -3.31 7.98 3.34
N ILE A 127 -2.38 7.20 3.89
CA ILE A 127 -2.22 7.09 5.35
C ILE A 127 -1.90 8.43 6.02
N GLU A 128 -1.27 9.36 5.33
CA GLU A 128 -0.95 10.70 5.87
C GLU A 128 -2.19 11.58 6.06
N LEU A 129 -3.29 11.24 5.39
CA LEU A 129 -4.57 11.95 5.46
C LEU A 129 -5.57 11.31 6.42
N LEU A 130 -5.23 10.14 6.99
CA LEU A 130 -6.14 9.35 7.81
C LEU A 130 -5.84 9.54 9.29
N THR A 131 -6.90 9.73 10.06
CA THR A 131 -6.89 9.82 11.51
C THR A 131 -7.97 8.89 12.07
N PRO A 132 -7.62 7.89 12.90
CA PRO A 132 -8.62 6.98 13.48
C PRO A 132 -9.73 7.67 14.27
N GLU A 133 -9.45 8.86 14.82
CA GLU A 133 -10.40 9.69 15.55
C GLU A 133 -11.48 10.32 14.66
N ASN A 134 -11.28 10.31 13.32
CA ASN A 134 -12.25 10.84 12.37
C ASN A 134 -12.59 9.82 11.27
N PRO A 135 -13.29 8.71 11.61
CA PRO A 135 -13.65 7.68 10.64
C PRO A 135 -14.56 8.20 9.53
N GLN A 136 -15.36 9.22 9.78
CA GLN A 136 -16.26 9.80 8.79
C GLN A 136 -15.52 10.48 7.64
N ALA A 137 -14.41 11.17 7.94
CA ALA A 137 -13.55 11.75 6.90
C ALA A 137 -12.78 10.66 6.14
N ALA A 138 -12.42 9.57 6.80
CA ALA A 138 -11.72 8.44 6.19
C ALA A 138 -12.62 7.63 5.24
N LEU A 139 -13.94 7.56 5.49
CA LEU A 139 -14.85 6.71 4.74
C LEU A 139 -14.80 6.99 3.22
N GLY A 140 -14.79 8.26 2.83
CA GLY A 140 -14.70 8.64 1.42
C GLY A 140 -13.45 8.06 0.72
N TRP A 141 -12.31 8.12 1.37
CA TRP A 141 -11.05 7.57 0.86
C TRP A 141 -11.08 6.04 0.74
N TYR A 142 -11.63 5.36 1.74
CA TYR A 142 -11.77 3.90 1.69
C TYR A 142 -12.74 3.45 0.60
N LEU A 143 -13.81 4.19 0.35
CA LEU A 143 -14.72 3.88 -0.75
C LEU A 143 -14.06 4.07 -2.12
N GLN A 144 -13.28 5.14 -2.31
CA GLN A 144 -12.47 5.28 -3.52
C GLN A 144 -11.44 4.14 -3.66
N ALA A 145 -10.75 3.77 -2.59
CA ALA A 145 -9.81 2.65 -2.60
C ALA A 145 -10.51 1.33 -2.99
N THR A 146 -11.72 1.08 -2.49
CA THR A 146 -12.49 -0.12 -2.89
C THR A 146 -12.93 -0.06 -4.36
N ASP A 147 -13.20 1.11 -4.92
CA ASP A 147 -13.52 1.25 -6.35
C ASP A 147 -12.31 0.94 -7.23
N VAL A 148 -11.13 1.48 -6.88
CA VAL A 148 -9.86 1.15 -7.54
C VAL A 148 -9.55 -0.34 -7.47
N LEU A 149 -9.75 -0.96 -6.30
CA LEU A 149 -9.57 -2.39 -6.11
C LEU A 149 -10.50 -3.22 -7.00
N LEU A 150 -11.77 -2.84 -7.09
CA LEU A 150 -12.75 -3.51 -7.95
C LEU A 150 -12.39 -3.41 -9.42
N ASP A 151 -11.89 -2.26 -9.89
CA ASP A 151 -11.47 -2.10 -11.28
C ASP A 151 -10.26 -3.00 -11.59
N TRP A 152 -9.31 -3.14 -10.67
CA TRP A 152 -8.22 -4.11 -10.77
C TRP A 152 -8.73 -5.55 -10.85
N GLN A 153 -9.65 -5.92 -9.96
CA GLN A 153 -10.19 -7.28 -9.88
C GLN A 153 -11.06 -7.66 -11.08
N LYS A 154 -11.80 -6.71 -11.65
CA LYS A 154 -12.57 -6.93 -12.90
C LYS A 154 -11.68 -7.23 -14.11
N ALA A 155 -10.44 -6.73 -14.13
CA ALA A 155 -9.48 -6.98 -15.19
C ALA A 155 -8.83 -8.36 -15.13
N SER A 156 -9.19 -9.18 -14.14
CA SER A 156 -8.58 -10.49 -13.87
C SER A 156 -8.69 -11.46 -15.05
N LYS A 157 -7.58 -12.13 -15.32
CA LYS A 157 -7.50 -13.21 -16.33
C LYS A 157 -6.64 -14.33 -15.75
N PRO A 158 -7.17 -15.57 -15.67
CA PRO A 158 -6.39 -16.73 -15.23
C PRO A 158 -5.13 -16.92 -16.07
N GLY A 159 -4.03 -17.33 -15.46
CA GLY A 159 -2.76 -17.65 -16.14
C GLY A 159 -1.93 -16.44 -16.57
N VAL A 160 -2.37 -15.20 -16.32
CA VAL A 160 -1.61 -13.97 -16.67
C VAL A 160 -0.61 -13.60 -15.57
N LEU A 161 -1.02 -13.70 -14.31
CA LEU A 161 -0.16 -13.51 -13.14
C LEU A 161 0.11 -14.85 -12.44
N PRO A 162 1.21 -14.96 -11.68
CA PRO A 162 1.50 -16.15 -10.89
C PRO A 162 0.34 -16.50 -9.95
N ALA A 163 0.08 -17.80 -9.76
CA ALA A 163 -0.97 -18.22 -8.83
C ALA A 163 -0.57 -17.94 -7.37
N TYR A 164 -1.54 -17.48 -6.59
CA TYR A 164 -1.44 -17.46 -5.13
C TYR A 164 -1.99 -18.77 -4.59
N ASP A 165 -1.18 -19.79 -4.71
CA ASP A 165 -1.51 -21.18 -4.44
C ASP A 165 -1.22 -21.62 -2.98
N GLU A 166 -1.50 -22.87 -2.67
CA GLU A 166 -1.23 -23.47 -1.36
C GLU A 166 0.25 -23.35 -0.97
N ALA A 167 1.16 -23.55 -1.92
CA ALA A 167 2.60 -23.51 -1.65
C ALA A 167 3.03 -22.08 -1.22
N LEU A 168 2.48 -21.05 -1.86
CA LEU A 168 2.74 -19.66 -1.49
C LEU A 168 2.11 -19.30 -0.14
N LEU A 169 0.86 -19.69 0.11
CA LEU A 169 0.18 -19.48 1.39
C LEU A 169 0.96 -20.11 2.55
N ARG A 170 1.36 -21.38 2.41
CA ARG A 170 2.13 -22.09 3.45
C ARG A 170 3.51 -21.48 3.68
N ARG A 171 4.20 -21.07 2.62
CA ARG A 171 5.50 -20.39 2.73
C ARG A 171 5.39 -19.06 3.49
N GLU A 172 4.32 -18.32 3.27
CA GLU A 172 4.04 -17.09 4.00
C GLU A 172 3.69 -17.34 5.47
N LEU A 173 2.88 -18.37 5.76
CA LEU A 173 2.55 -18.76 7.14
C LEU A 173 3.77 -19.23 7.92
N ALA A 174 4.73 -19.91 7.28
CA ALA A 174 5.96 -20.39 7.91
C ALA A 174 6.81 -19.25 8.50
N LEU A 175 6.66 -18.03 8.00
CA LEU A 175 7.36 -16.87 8.57
C LEU A 175 7.01 -16.62 10.05
N PHE A 176 5.80 -16.99 10.48
CA PHE A 176 5.39 -16.81 11.86
C PHE A 176 6.15 -17.70 12.85
N PRO A 177 6.16 -19.04 12.71
CA PRO A 177 6.99 -19.88 13.60
C PRO A 177 8.47 -19.64 13.45
N ASP A 178 8.97 -19.42 12.22
CA ASP A 178 10.40 -19.30 11.98
C ASP A 178 10.99 -18.01 12.56
N TRP A 179 10.34 -16.88 12.29
CA TRP A 179 10.86 -15.56 12.65
C TRP A 179 10.24 -14.98 13.90
N TYR A 180 8.89 -14.98 14.01
CA TYR A 180 8.26 -14.38 15.18
C TYR A 180 8.43 -15.25 16.43
N LEU A 181 8.04 -16.51 16.38
CA LEU A 181 8.17 -17.39 17.54
C LEU A 181 9.64 -17.79 17.79
N GLY A 182 10.33 -18.30 16.77
CA GLY A 182 11.66 -18.83 16.90
C GLY A 182 12.71 -17.75 17.16
N GLN A 183 12.91 -16.86 16.19
CA GLN A 183 14.02 -15.90 16.26
C GLN A 183 13.73 -14.71 17.19
N HIS A 184 12.51 -14.17 17.18
CA HIS A 184 12.19 -13.00 18.00
C HIS A 184 11.82 -13.37 19.44
N ARG A 185 10.98 -14.41 19.64
CA ARG A 185 10.53 -14.80 20.99
C ARG A 185 11.42 -15.88 21.60
N GLY A 186 12.35 -16.48 20.86
CA GLY A 186 13.22 -17.54 21.34
C GLY A 186 12.47 -18.83 21.71
N ILE A 187 11.29 -19.07 21.16
CA ILE A 187 10.43 -20.19 21.49
C ILE A 187 10.73 -21.37 20.57
N THR A 188 11.01 -22.51 21.16
CA THR A 188 11.04 -23.79 20.46
C THR A 188 9.71 -24.51 20.73
N LEU A 189 8.91 -24.71 19.68
CA LEU A 189 7.61 -25.37 19.79
C LEU A 189 7.80 -26.87 20.08
N ASP A 190 7.07 -27.39 21.06
CA ASP A 190 6.98 -28.84 21.28
C ASP A 190 6.11 -29.52 20.20
N GLY A 191 6.09 -30.86 20.20
CA GLY A 191 5.34 -31.62 19.18
C GLY A 191 3.84 -31.37 19.19
N LYS A 192 3.23 -31.08 20.34
CA LYS A 192 1.80 -30.71 20.44
C LYS A 192 1.53 -29.31 19.90
N GLN A 193 2.39 -28.37 20.19
CA GLN A 193 2.31 -27.01 19.68
C GLN A 193 2.50 -26.98 18.16
N GLN A 194 3.47 -27.74 17.64
CA GLN A 194 3.69 -27.90 16.19
C GLN A 194 2.45 -28.47 15.50
N ALA A 195 1.86 -29.54 16.05
CA ALA A 195 0.63 -30.14 15.52
C ALA A 195 -0.56 -29.17 15.56
N THR A 196 -0.69 -28.39 16.65
CA THR A 196 -1.73 -27.35 16.76
C THR A 196 -1.59 -26.28 15.70
N LEU A 197 -0.36 -25.80 15.49
CA LEU A 197 -0.07 -24.76 14.50
C LEU A 197 -0.30 -25.28 13.07
N ALA A 198 0.15 -26.50 12.77
CA ALA A 198 -0.07 -27.15 11.48
C ALA A 198 -1.57 -27.30 11.17
N SER A 199 -2.37 -27.78 12.14
CA SER A 199 -3.82 -27.89 11.98
C SER A 199 -4.51 -26.55 11.74
N ALA A 200 -4.05 -25.50 12.44
CA ALA A 200 -4.56 -24.13 12.20
C ALA A 200 -4.19 -23.64 10.79
N PHE A 201 -2.96 -23.87 10.33
CA PHE A 201 -2.52 -23.52 8.99
C PHE A 201 -3.29 -24.27 7.90
N ASP A 202 -3.54 -25.57 8.08
CA ASP A 202 -4.37 -26.36 7.16
C ASP A 202 -5.76 -25.76 7.03
N ALA A 203 -6.39 -25.41 8.15
CA ALA A 203 -7.71 -24.78 8.14
C ALA A 203 -7.71 -23.41 7.45
N ILE A 204 -6.70 -22.56 7.71
CA ILE A 204 -6.54 -21.23 7.10
C ILE A 204 -6.35 -21.36 5.59
N VAL A 205 -5.45 -22.24 5.15
CA VAL A 205 -5.16 -22.46 3.73
C VAL A 205 -6.38 -22.98 2.98
N ALA A 206 -7.02 -24.01 3.51
CA ALA A 206 -8.24 -24.59 2.91
C ALA A 206 -9.35 -23.55 2.77
N HIS A 207 -9.57 -22.72 3.81
CA HIS A 207 -10.59 -21.68 3.79
C HIS A 207 -10.27 -20.59 2.75
N ASN A 208 -9.03 -20.13 2.69
CA ASN A 208 -8.61 -19.06 1.79
C ASN A 208 -8.61 -19.50 0.31
N LEU A 209 -8.24 -20.75 0.02
CA LEU A 209 -8.27 -21.29 -1.34
C LEU A 209 -9.68 -21.58 -1.87
N ALA A 210 -10.68 -21.60 -1.00
CA ALA A 210 -12.08 -21.73 -1.43
C ALA A 210 -12.63 -20.44 -2.06
N ALA A 211 -11.93 -19.31 -1.93
CA ALA A 211 -12.32 -18.02 -2.48
C ALA A 211 -12.22 -17.98 -4.01
N PRO A 212 -13.13 -17.24 -4.69
CA PRO A 212 -12.93 -16.86 -6.08
C PRO A 212 -11.57 -16.18 -6.26
N SER A 213 -10.87 -16.54 -7.35
CA SER A 213 -9.56 -15.94 -7.65
C SER A 213 -9.70 -14.76 -8.60
N VAL A 214 -8.99 -13.70 -8.26
CA VAL A 214 -8.88 -12.44 -9.01
C VAL A 214 -7.43 -11.98 -9.06
N PHE A 215 -7.13 -10.89 -9.74
CA PHE A 215 -5.85 -10.21 -9.58
C PHE A 215 -5.75 -9.63 -8.18
N VAL A 216 -4.69 -9.94 -7.48
CA VAL A 216 -4.36 -9.55 -6.12
C VAL A 216 -3.09 -8.72 -6.15
N HIS A 217 -3.13 -7.52 -5.58
CA HIS A 217 -2.00 -6.62 -5.46
C HIS A 217 -0.98 -7.09 -4.41
N ARG A 218 -1.44 -7.74 -3.33
CA ARG A 218 -0.74 -8.21 -2.13
C ARG A 218 -0.40 -7.13 -1.11
N ASP A 219 -0.08 -5.93 -1.55
CA ASP A 219 0.27 -4.81 -0.67
C ASP A 219 -0.66 -3.60 -0.89
N PHE A 220 -1.96 -3.89 -1.12
CA PHE A 220 -3.01 -2.89 -1.28
C PHE A 220 -3.38 -2.30 0.10
N MET A 221 -2.61 -1.33 0.52
CA MET A 221 -2.73 -0.68 1.83
C MET A 221 -2.57 0.84 1.71
N THR A 222 -2.96 1.56 2.74
CA THR A 222 -3.04 3.03 2.74
C THR A 222 -1.72 3.74 2.47
N ARG A 223 -0.59 3.10 2.74
CA ARG A 223 0.76 3.62 2.43
C ARG A 223 1.16 3.50 0.96
N ASN A 224 0.53 2.61 0.22
CA ASN A 224 0.79 2.36 -1.20
C ASN A 224 -0.29 2.98 -2.11
N LEU A 225 -1.21 3.74 -1.52
CA LEU A 225 -2.21 4.52 -2.24
C LEU A 225 -1.84 6.01 -2.15
N MET A 226 -1.74 6.66 -3.31
CA MET A 226 -1.41 8.07 -3.42
C MET A 226 -2.67 8.91 -3.51
N ALA A 227 -2.77 9.92 -2.67
CA ALA A 227 -3.83 10.91 -2.80
C ALA A 227 -3.67 11.70 -4.10
N PRO A 228 -4.78 12.05 -4.79
CA PRO A 228 -4.70 12.83 -6.01
C PRO A 228 -4.01 14.17 -5.75
N THR A 229 -3.03 14.50 -6.58
CA THR A 229 -2.45 15.83 -6.56
C THR A 229 -3.45 16.80 -7.19
N LEU A 230 -4.02 17.68 -6.38
CA LEU A 230 -4.86 18.76 -6.89
C LEU A 230 -4.00 19.64 -7.82
N PRO A 231 -4.44 19.95 -9.05
CA PRO A 231 -3.77 20.96 -9.84
C PRO A 231 -3.79 22.26 -9.02
N ALA A 232 -2.61 22.87 -8.81
CA ALA A 232 -2.52 24.15 -8.15
C ALA A 232 -3.55 25.08 -8.77
N ALA A 233 -4.45 25.63 -7.95
CA ALA A 233 -5.52 26.51 -8.40
C ALA A 233 -4.90 27.62 -9.28
N ARG A 234 -5.18 27.60 -10.57
CA ARG A 234 -4.74 28.65 -11.48
C ARG A 234 -5.49 29.92 -11.09
N GLY A 235 -4.75 30.86 -10.53
CA GLY A 235 -5.21 32.23 -10.37
C GLY A 235 -5.67 32.54 -8.95
N SER A 236 -4.78 33.18 -8.20
CA SER A 236 -5.14 34.05 -7.09
C SER A 236 -6.16 35.08 -7.58
N LEU A 237 -7.38 35.04 -7.02
CA LEU A 237 -8.30 36.16 -7.11
C LEU A 237 -7.65 37.39 -6.48
N PRO A 238 -7.78 38.60 -7.07
CA PRO A 238 -7.22 39.79 -6.47
C PRO A 238 -7.93 40.12 -5.15
N PRO A 239 -7.21 40.69 -4.16
CA PRO A 239 -7.83 41.11 -2.91
C PRO A 239 -8.65 42.40 -3.12
N GLY A 240 -9.94 42.32 -2.94
CA GLY A 240 -10.76 43.50 -2.98
C GLY A 240 -12.24 43.22 -2.88
N GLY A 241 -12.79 43.37 -1.68
CA GLY A 241 -14.24 43.34 -1.45
C GLY A 241 -14.57 43.22 0.02
N ALA A 242 -14.54 44.35 0.73
CA ALA A 242 -14.98 44.45 2.11
C ALA A 242 -16.45 44.08 2.27
N LEU A 243 -16.78 43.25 3.24
CA LEU A 243 -18.12 43.20 3.85
C LEU A 243 -17.98 43.23 5.37
N ALA A 244 -18.64 44.25 5.91
CA ALA A 244 -18.60 44.68 7.29
C ALA A 244 -19.36 43.75 8.26
N ALA A 245 -18.78 43.67 9.42
CA ALA A 245 -19.35 43.59 10.77
C ALA A 245 -20.75 43.01 11.00
N LEU A 246 -20.78 41.96 11.86
CA LEU A 246 -21.77 41.86 12.94
C LEU A 246 -21.23 41.00 14.10
N GLY A 247 -21.03 41.67 15.24
CA GLY A 247 -21.39 41.24 16.58
C GLY A 247 -20.61 40.11 17.28
N ARG A 248 -19.67 40.47 18.18
CA ARG A 248 -19.31 39.70 19.37
C ARG A 248 -20.38 39.77 20.44
N PRO A 249 -20.48 38.78 21.38
CA PRO A 249 -19.77 38.93 22.67
C PRO A 249 -19.17 37.60 23.24
N GLY A 250 -18.02 37.70 23.82
CA GLY A 250 -17.76 37.64 25.28
C GLY A 250 -17.31 36.31 25.86
N GLY A 251 -16.01 36.19 26.21
CA GLY A 251 -15.57 35.73 27.52
C GLY A 251 -15.21 34.25 27.74
N GLY A 252 -13.95 34.01 28.12
CA GLY A 252 -13.56 32.83 28.90
C GLY A 252 -12.21 32.23 28.57
N SER A 253 -11.18 32.69 29.27
CA SER A 253 -9.81 32.17 29.29
C SER A 253 -9.76 30.85 30.10
N VAL A 254 -9.20 29.77 29.53
CA VAL A 254 -8.62 28.68 30.32
C VAL A 254 -7.35 28.19 29.59
N MET A 255 -6.24 28.18 30.32
CA MET A 255 -4.93 27.67 29.89
C MET A 255 -4.98 26.15 29.70
N ALA A 256 -4.38 25.64 28.64
CA ALA A 256 -4.05 24.24 28.47
C ALA A 256 -2.53 24.07 28.30
N PRO A 257 -1.96 22.98 28.84
CA PRO A 257 -0.50 22.78 28.84
C PRO A 257 -0.02 22.26 27.48
N THR A 258 1.13 22.80 27.08
CA THR A 258 1.93 22.38 25.91
C THR A 258 2.43 20.94 26.07
N VAL A 259 2.02 20.03 25.21
CA VAL A 259 2.67 18.76 24.97
C VAL A 259 3.32 18.82 23.59
N GLY A 260 4.63 18.67 23.55
CA GLY A 260 5.41 18.70 22.32
C GLY A 260 5.13 17.44 21.48
N THR A 261 4.60 17.63 20.29
CA THR A 261 4.43 16.57 19.28
C THR A 261 5.65 16.56 18.38
N GLY A 262 6.59 15.68 18.67
CA GLY A 262 7.60 15.28 17.69
C GLY A 262 6.99 14.29 16.69
N VAL A 263 6.44 14.78 15.60
CA VAL A 263 6.00 13.93 14.49
C VAL A 263 7.22 13.58 13.65
N SER A 264 7.77 12.38 13.85
CA SER A 264 8.77 11.80 12.97
C SER A 264 8.06 11.21 11.75
N SER A 265 8.20 11.86 10.60
CA SER A 265 7.72 11.37 9.31
C SER A 265 8.43 10.06 8.96
N LEU A 266 7.68 8.98 8.84
CA LEU A 266 8.14 7.71 8.30
C LEU A 266 8.09 7.77 6.76
N PRO A 267 9.09 7.23 6.05
CA PRO A 267 9.07 7.21 4.59
C PRO A 267 7.97 6.27 4.06
N PRO A 268 7.34 6.60 2.95
CA PRO A 268 6.37 5.74 2.27
C PRO A 268 7.08 4.56 1.60
N GLY A 269 6.43 3.42 1.58
CA GLY A 269 6.72 2.34 0.63
C GLY A 269 7.47 1.10 1.16
N GLY A 270 7.07 -0.04 0.72
CA GLY A 270 7.90 -1.19 0.45
C GLY A 270 8.25 -2.20 1.54
N ALA A 271 7.63 -2.16 2.72
CA ALA A 271 7.99 -3.08 3.80
C ALA A 271 7.62 -4.56 3.58
N LEU A 272 6.66 -4.82 2.70
CA LEU A 272 6.11 -6.17 2.51
C LEU A 272 6.62 -6.90 1.25
N ALA A 273 7.16 -6.17 0.28
CA ALA A 273 7.68 -6.75 -0.98
C ALA A 273 9.00 -7.51 -0.84
N ALA A 274 9.75 -7.34 0.26
CA ALA A 274 11.04 -7.99 0.49
C ALA A 274 10.96 -9.49 0.86
N LEU A 275 10.01 -10.23 0.29
CA LEU A 275 9.97 -11.70 0.36
C LEU A 275 11.00 -12.28 -0.62
N GLY A 276 12.23 -12.39 -0.14
CA GLY A 276 13.38 -12.86 -0.88
C GLY A 276 13.12 -14.15 -1.65
N ARG A 277 13.59 -14.17 -2.88
CA ARG A 277 13.79 -15.38 -3.68
C ARG A 277 14.76 -16.31 -2.98
N PRO A 278 14.51 -17.60 -2.96
CA PRO A 278 15.56 -18.58 -2.79
C PRO A 278 16.40 -18.63 -4.08
N GLY A 279 17.70 -18.66 -3.94
CA GLY A 279 18.66 -18.73 -5.03
C GLY A 279 18.45 -19.90 -5.98
N GLY A 280 18.76 -19.64 -7.23
CA GLY A 280 18.99 -20.39 -8.40
C GLY A 280 18.80 -21.90 -8.43
N GLY A 281 17.92 -22.32 -9.30
CA GLY A 281 17.96 -23.61 -9.99
C GLY A 281 17.78 -23.33 -11.47
N SER A 282 18.87 -23.47 -12.21
CA SER A 282 18.90 -23.36 -13.67
C SER A 282 18.04 -24.47 -14.28
N VAL A 283 16.98 -24.09 -15.01
CA VAL A 283 16.33 -24.98 -15.96
C VAL A 283 16.26 -24.26 -17.30
N MET A 284 16.85 -24.92 -18.32
CA MET A 284 16.96 -24.47 -19.70
C MET A 284 15.60 -24.07 -20.28
N ALA A 285 15.57 -22.92 -20.94
CA ALA A 285 14.47 -22.47 -21.77
C ALA A 285 14.57 -23.02 -23.18
N PRO A 286 13.45 -23.35 -23.85
CA PRO A 286 13.46 -23.54 -25.29
C PRO A 286 13.45 -22.18 -26.00
N THR A 287 14.36 -22.06 -26.95
CA THR A 287 14.47 -20.98 -27.93
C THR A 287 13.22 -20.87 -28.80
N VAL A 288 12.57 -19.72 -28.85
CA VAL A 288 11.64 -19.35 -29.91
C VAL A 288 11.98 -17.93 -30.40
N GLY A 289 11.94 -17.81 -31.71
CA GLY A 289 12.54 -16.85 -32.58
C GLY A 289 12.19 -15.37 -32.38
N THR A 290 13.13 -14.58 -32.85
CA THR A 290 13.14 -13.15 -33.06
C THR A 290 12.04 -12.68 -34.02
N GLY A 291 11.15 -11.83 -33.53
CA GLY A 291 10.24 -11.03 -34.36
C GLY A 291 10.20 -9.61 -33.80
N VAL A 292 11.03 -8.74 -34.36
CA VAL A 292 11.00 -7.30 -34.11
C VAL A 292 9.78 -6.72 -34.81
N SER A 293 8.80 -6.24 -34.07
CA SER A 293 7.72 -5.42 -34.63
C SER A 293 7.75 -4.05 -33.93
N SER A 294 8.12 -3.06 -34.72
CA SER A 294 8.11 -1.64 -34.40
C SER A 294 6.69 -1.13 -34.18
N LEU A 295 6.41 -0.52 -33.06
CA LEU A 295 5.18 0.23 -32.79
C LEU A 295 5.28 1.63 -33.41
N PRO A 296 4.21 2.13 -34.04
CA PRO A 296 4.17 3.49 -34.60
C PRO A 296 3.96 4.54 -33.49
N PRO A 297 4.46 5.78 -33.70
CA PRO A 297 4.29 6.85 -32.71
C PRO A 297 2.92 7.55 -32.87
N GLY A 298 2.30 7.83 -31.74
CA GLY A 298 1.35 8.94 -31.57
C GLY A 298 -0.10 8.63 -31.94
N GLY A 299 -0.92 8.52 -30.92
CA GLY A 299 -2.37 8.64 -31.00
C GLY A 299 -2.92 9.06 -29.63
N ALA A 300 -3.15 10.36 -29.43
CA ALA A 300 -3.87 10.89 -28.29
C ALA A 300 -5.30 10.33 -28.29
N LEU A 301 -5.63 9.48 -27.33
CA LEU A 301 -7.00 9.06 -27.06
C LEU A 301 -7.63 10.05 -26.08
N ALA A 302 -8.60 10.79 -26.61
CA ALA A 302 -9.43 11.71 -25.88
C ALA A 302 -10.16 11.00 -24.74
N ALA A 303 -10.07 11.59 -23.55
CA ALA A 303 -10.86 11.23 -22.38
C ALA A 303 -12.35 11.42 -22.68
N LEU A 304 -13.11 10.35 -22.77
CA LEU A 304 -14.58 10.37 -22.75
C LEU A 304 -15.02 10.57 -21.30
N GLY A 305 -15.55 11.78 -21.03
CA GLY A 305 -16.07 12.20 -19.72
C GLY A 305 -17.27 11.36 -19.27
N ARG A 306 -17.28 11.03 -17.97
CA ARG A 306 -18.46 10.57 -17.25
C ARG A 306 -19.43 11.76 -17.02
N PRO A 307 -20.75 11.54 -17.03
CA PRO A 307 -21.70 12.61 -16.74
C PRO A 307 -21.64 13.04 -15.27
N GLY A 308 -21.53 14.34 -15.06
CA GLY A 308 -21.31 14.96 -13.78
C GLY A 308 -22.54 14.96 -12.85
N GLY A 309 -22.25 14.81 -11.56
CA GLY A 309 -23.08 15.27 -10.46
C GLY A 309 -22.17 16.08 -9.54
N GLY A 310 -22.44 17.38 -9.40
CA GLY A 310 -21.53 18.32 -8.78
C GLY A 310 -21.41 18.18 -7.28
N SER A 311 -20.18 18.26 -6.80
CA SER A 311 -19.69 18.96 -5.60
C SER A 311 -18.18 18.75 -5.47
N ASP A 312 -17.45 19.85 -5.28
CA ASP A 312 -16.04 19.95 -4.90
C ASP A 312 -15.01 19.10 -5.67
N GLY A 313 -14.38 19.70 -6.66
CA GLY A 313 -13.43 19.09 -7.63
C GLY A 313 -12.16 18.41 -7.09
N ALA A 314 -12.12 18.09 -5.81
CA ALA A 314 -11.04 17.31 -5.16
C ALA A 314 -11.36 15.80 -5.07
N ALA A 315 -12.65 15.43 -5.12
CA ALA A 315 -13.11 14.06 -4.91
C ALA A 315 -13.09 13.18 -6.20
N ASP A 316 -12.88 13.78 -7.37
CA ASP A 316 -13.06 13.09 -8.67
C ASP A 316 -11.74 12.55 -9.29
N ALA A 317 -10.58 12.91 -8.78
CA ALA A 317 -9.32 12.37 -9.30
C ALA A 317 -9.03 11.00 -8.68
N PRO A 318 -8.65 9.98 -9.49
CA PRO A 318 -8.44 8.62 -8.97
C PRO A 318 -7.20 8.54 -8.09
N LEU A 319 -7.29 7.71 -7.02
CA LEU A 319 -6.14 7.36 -6.20
C LEU A 319 -5.03 6.72 -7.05
N GLY A 320 -3.78 7.11 -6.78
CA GLY A 320 -2.63 6.45 -7.37
C GLY A 320 -2.31 5.14 -6.66
N VAL A 321 -1.81 4.14 -7.39
CA VAL A 321 -1.44 2.83 -6.85
C VAL A 321 0.03 2.57 -7.05
N LEU A 322 0.74 2.23 -5.97
CA LEU A 322 2.18 1.92 -5.95
C LEU A 322 2.43 0.50 -5.42
N ASP A 323 3.64 0.00 -5.58
CA ASP A 323 4.15 -1.26 -4.98
C ASP A 323 3.42 -2.52 -5.47
N PHE A 324 3.09 -2.58 -6.75
CA PHE A 324 2.26 -3.61 -7.38
C PHE A 324 3.04 -4.76 -8.04
N GLN A 325 4.36 -4.74 -8.07
CA GLN A 325 5.19 -5.69 -8.84
C GLN A 325 5.09 -7.15 -8.36
N ASP A 326 4.62 -7.37 -7.14
CA ASP A 326 4.41 -8.70 -6.57
C ASP A 326 2.98 -9.23 -6.73
N ALA A 327 2.20 -8.61 -7.63
CA ALA A 327 0.82 -9.00 -7.87
C ALA A 327 0.73 -10.46 -8.33
N VAL A 328 -0.38 -11.11 -7.95
CA VAL A 328 -0.65 -12.52 -8.21
C VAL A 328 -2.12 -12.72 -8.62
N TYR A 329 -2.48 -13.96 -8.99
CA TYR A 329 -3.86 -14.38 -9.20
C TYR A 329 -4.30 -15.27 -8.06
N GLY A 330 -5.24 -14.82 -7.22
CA GLY A 330 -5.61 -15.52 -6.00
C GLY A 330 -6.86 -14.97 -5.30
N PRO A 331 -7.05 -15.29 -4.02
CA PRO A 331 -8.28 -15.04 -3.29
C PRO A 331 -8.73 -13.58 -3.30
N ILE A 332 -9.97 -13.31 -3.72
CA ILE A 332 -10.57 -11.98 -3.79
C ILE A 332 -10.54 -11.22 -2.46
N THR A 333 -10.53 -11.95 -1.35
CA THR A 333 -10.53 -11.39 0.01
C THR A 333 -9.18 -10.80 0.44
N TYR A 334 -8.09 -11.06 -0.31
CA TYR A 334 -6.74 -10.68 0.13
C TYR A 334 -6.57 -9.17 0.25
N ASP A 335 -6.86 -8.43 -0.81
CA ASP A 335 -6.57 -6.99 -0.85
C ASP A 335 -7.55 -6.17 0.00
N ILE A 336 -8.83 -6.58 0.09
CA ILE A 336 -9.76 -5.93 1.01
C ILE A 336 -9.37 -6.17 2.48
N ALA A 337 -8.87 -7.36 2.82
CA ALA A 337 -8.30 -7.63 4.14
C ALA A 337 -7.01 -6.81 4.37
N SER A 338 -6.18 -6.64 3.34
CA SER A 338 -4.98 -5.80 3.40
C SER A 338 -5.30 -4.34 3.70
N LEU A 339 -6.33 -3.80 3.05
CA LEU A 339 -6.76 -2.42 3.20
C LEU A 339 -7.39 -2.15 4.58
N LEU A 340 -8.27 -3.03 5.05
CA LEU A 340 -9.07 -2.82 6.26
C LEU A 340 -8.41 -3.29 7.55
N ARG A 341 -7.51 -4.26 7.46
CA ARG A 341 -6.67 -4.77 8.56
C ARG A 341 -5.22 -4.38 8.30
N ASP A 342 -5.01 -3.09 8.02
CA ASP A 342 -3.72 -2.50 7.67
C ASP A 342 -2.69 -2.67 8.80
N ALA A 343 -1.42 -2.75 8.41
CA ALA A 343 -0.31 -2.90 9.33
C ALA A 343 -0.03 -1.62 10.16
N PHE A 344 -0.49 -0.47 9.69
CA PHE A 344 -0.08 0.84 10.22
C PHE A 344 -1.22 1.67 10.81
N ILE A 345 -2.47 1.36 10.47
CA ILE A 345 -3.66 2.03 10.99
C ILE A 345 -4.70 1.00 11.39
N SER A 346 -5.44 1.26 12.46
CA SER A 346 -6.52 0.39 12.95
C SER A 346 -7.82 1.16 13.01
N TRP A 347 -8.90 0.49 12.67
CA TRP A 347 -10.26 1.02 12.72
C TRP A 347 -11.14 0.18 13.63
N GLU A 348 -12.18 0.81 14.17
CA GLU A 348 -13.22 0.10 14.90
C GLU A 348 -13.98 -0.85 13.96
N GLU A 349 -14.50 -1.94 14.53
CA GLU A 349 -15.15 -3.00 13.77
C GLU A 349 -16.34 -2.51 12.93
N GLU A 350 -17.08 -1.52 13.43
CA GLU A 350 -18.22 -0.92 12.72
C GLU A 350 -17.79 -0.27 11.40
N PHE A 351 -16.68 0.45 11.40
CA PHE A 351 -16.13 1.03 10.18
C PHE A 351 -15.68 -0.05 9.18
N ILE A 352 -15.02 -1.09 9.69
CA ILE A 352 -14.55 -2.21 8.86
C ILE A 352 -15.74 -2.92 8.21
N ILE A 353 -16.81 -3.17 8.97
CA ILE A 353 -18.03 -3.79 8.47
C ILE A 353 -18.69 -2.90 7.41
N ASP A 354 -18.85 -1.58 7.65
CA ASP A 354 -19.48 -0.65 6.70
C ASP A 354 -18.73 -0.63 5.36
N VAL A 355 -17.41 -0.52 5.36
CA VAL A 355 -16.63 -0.55 4.12
C VAL A 355 -16.69 -1.93 3.45
N THR A 356 -16.63 -3.02 4.24
CA THR A 356 -16.66 -4.38 3.70
C THR A 356 -18.00 -4.71 3.05
N VAL A 357 -19.14 -4.30 3.63
CA VAL A 357 -20.45 -4.58 3.04
C VAL A 357 -20.63 -3.82 1.73
N ARG A 358 -20.18 -2.57 1.65
CA ARG A 358 -20.23 -1.78 0.41
C ARG A 358 -19.33 -2.36 -0.69
N TYR A 359 -18.15 -2.82 -0.34
CA TYR A 359 -17.29 -3.54 -1.26
C TYR A 359 -17.95 -4.84 -1.74
N TRP A 360 -18.48 -5.65 -0.83
CA TRP A 360 -19.17 -6.90 -1.14
C TRP A 360 -20.35 -6.70 -2.11
N GLU A 361 -21.19 -5.69 -1.87
CA GLU A 361 -22.30 -5.37 -2.78
C GLU A 361 -21.82 -5.03 -4.19
N LYS A 362 -20.75 -4.23 -4.31
CA LYS A 362 -20.16 -3.86 -5.59
C LYS A 362 -19.52 -5.07 -6.28
N ALA A 363 -18.78 -5.90 -5.55
CA ALA A 363 -18.15 -7.11 -6.05
C ALA A 363 -19.19 -8.13 -6.53
N ARG A 364 -20.28 -8.29 -5.78
CA ARG A 364 -21.43 -9.13 -6.16
C ARG A 364 -22.08 -8.63 -7.46
N LYS A 365 -22.38 -7.34 -7.56
CA LYS A 365 -22.95 -6.73 -8.77
C LYS A 365 -22.03 -6.87 -9.97
N ALA A 366 -20.71 -6.86 -9.75
CA ALA A 366 -19.71 -7.08 -10.78
C ALA A 366 -19.51 -8.57 -11.17
N GLY A 367 -20.19 -9.51 -10.50
CA GLY A 367 -20.07 -10.95 -10.76
C GLY A 367 -18.77 -11.58 -10.26
N LEU A 368 -17.99 -10.89 -9.40
CA LEU A 368 -16.68 -11.35 -8.93
C LEU A 368 -16.76 -12.43 -7.85
N LEU A 369 -17.90 -12.57 -7.17
CA LEU A 369 -18.09 -13.53 -6.08
C LEU A 369 -18.61 -14.91 -6.57
N GLY A 370 -18.74 -15.08 -7.88
CA GLY A 370 -19.29 -16.29 -8.51
C GLY A 370 -20.80 -16.38 -8.35
N ALA A 371 -21.52 -16.62 -9.45
CA ALA A 371 -22.91 -16.98 -9.37
C ALA A 371 -23.00 -18.40 -8.77
N HIS A 372 -23.62 -18.52 -7.62
CA HIS A 372 -23.88 -19.80 -6.94
C HIS A 372 -22.61 -20.63 -6.60
N SER A 373 -21.57 -19.98 -6.10
CA SER A 373 -20.43 -20.72 -5.54
C SER A 373 -20.93 -21.56 -4.36
N ALA A 374 -20.42 -22.79 -4.22
CA ALA A 374 -20.73 -23.67 -3.08
C ALA A 374 -20.38 -23.04 -1.70
N SER A 375 -19.67 -21.93 -1.70
CA SER A 375 -19.29 -21.14 -0.53
C SER A 375 -20.35 -20.13 -0.07
N GLY A 376 -21.41 -19.85 -0.88
CA GLY A 376 -22.44 -18.87 -0.51
C GLY A 376 -22.01 -17.41 -0.43
N TRP A 377 -20.76 -17.08 -0.79
CA TRP A 377 -20.16 -15.74 -0.56
C TRP A 377 -20.84 -14.62 -1.35
N GLY A 378 -21.47 -14.94 -2.47
CA GLY A 378 -22.27 -13.98 -3.23
C GLY A 378 -23.64 -13.67 -2.61
N ASP A 379 -24.17 -14.58 -1.80
CA ASP A 379 -25.52 -14.50 -1.25
C ASP A 379 -25.55 -14.18 0.25
N ASP A 380 -24.46 -14.47 0.97
CA ASP A 380 -24.35 -14.27 2.42
C ASP A 380 -23.14 -13.38 2.75
N PHE A 381 -23.42 -12.17 3.22
CA PHE A 381 -22.38 -11.25 3.68
C PHE A 381 -21.62 -11.79 4.89
N GLY A 382 -22.27 -12.52 5.79
CA GLY A 382 -21.62 -13.09 6.97
C GLY A 382 -20.53 -14.08 6.60
N GLU A 383 -20.78 -14.95 5.62
CA GLU A 383 -19.77 -15.90 5.09
C GLU A 383 -18.66 -15.16 4.32
N PHE A 384 -18.98 -14.11 3.58
CA PHE A 384 -17.97 -13.28 2.93
C PHE A 384 -17.10 -12.57 3.97
N TYR A 385 -17.70 -11.94 4.99
CA TYR A 385 -16.97 -11.25 6.05
C TYR A 385 -16.06 -12.20 6.83
N ARG A 386 -16.55 -13.40 7.12
CA ARG A 386 -15.74 -14.48 7.69
C ARG A 386 -14.51 -14.77 6.83
N ALA A 387 -14.67 -14.86 5.51
CA ALA A 387 -13.56 -15.11 4.60
C ALA A 387 -12.53 -13.96 4.59
N VAL A 388 -12.97 -12.69 4.72
CA VAL A 388 -12.09 -11.54 4.88
C VAL A 388 -11.30 -11.63 6.19
N GLU A 389 -11.92 -12.05 7.29
CA GLU A 389 -11.23 -12.22 8.57
C GLU A 389 -10.21 -13.36 8.56
N TRP A 390 -10.53 -14.49 7.91
CA TRP A 390 -9.58 -15.61 7.79
C TRP A 390 -8.40 -15.24 6.90
N MET A 391 -8.63 -14.48 5.84
CA MET A 391 -7.54 -13.93 5.04
C MET A 391 -6.74 -12.89 5.82
N GLY A 392 -7.38 -12.05 6.63
CA GLY A 392 -6.72 -11.15 7.56
C GLY A 392 -5.81 -11.89 8.52
N LEU A 393 -6.25 -13.03 9.08
CA LEU A 393 -5.44 -13.88 9.94
C LEU A 393 -4.19 -14.41 9.24
N GLN A 394 -4.33 -14.93 8.00
CA GLN A 394 -3.22 -15.33 7.15
C GLN A 394 -2.18 -14.20 7.03
N ARG A 395 -2.66 -12.99 6.70
CA ARG A 395 -1.82 -11.82 6.54
C ARG A 395 -1.12 -11.38 7.84
N HIS A 396 -1.85 -11.37 8.96
CA HIS A 396 -1.26 -10.96 10.24
C HIS A 396 -0.18 -11.92 10.73
N LEU A 397 -0.37 -13.23 10.55
CA LEU A 397 0.66 -14.22 10.84
C LEU A 397 1.91 -13.99 9.95
N LYS A 398 1.71 -13.80 8.63
CA LYS A 398 2.78 -13.45 7.69
C LYS A 398 3.52 -12.19 8.14
N VAL A 399 2.78 -11.09 8.40
CA VAL A 399 3.36 -9.78 8.70
C VAL A 399 4.12 -9.79 10.02
N ALA A 400 3.63 -10.48 11.06
CA ALA A 400 4.36 -10.67 12.31
C ALA A 400 5.74 -11.30 12.07
N GLY A 401 5.80 -12.34 11.22
CA GLY A 401 7.04 -12.97 10.83
C GLY A 401 7.95 -12.07 9.99
N ILE A 402 7.38 -11.31 9.03
CA ILE A 402 8.13 -10.34 8.22
C ILE A 402 8.76 -9.26 9.10
N PHE A 403 8.00 -8.68 10.03
CA PHE A 403 8.48 -7.59 10.88
C PHE A 403 9.58 -8.07 11.84
N ALA A 404 9.46 -9.28 12.36
CA ALA A 404 10.54 -9.91 13.11
C ALA A 404 11.80 -10.07 12.25
N ARG A 405 11.66 -10.56 11.01
CA ARG A 405 12.77 -10.72 10.08
C ARG A 405 13.43 -9.40 9.69
N LEU A 406 12.65 -8.37 9.34
CA LEU A 406 13.15 -7.04 8.99
C LEU A 406 13.94 -6.41 10.15
N THR A 407 13.49 -6.65 11.39
CA THR A 407 14.20 -6.14 12.56
C THR A 407 15.49 -6.91 12.82
N LEU A 408 15.43 -8.24 12.84
CA LEU A 408 16.53 -9.06 13.31
C LEU A 408 17.60 -9.27 12.23
N ARG A 409 17.18 -9.48 10.97
CA ARG A 409 18.10 -9.73 9.86
C ARG A 409 18.53 -8.43 9.18
N ASP A 410 17.59 -7.49 8.97
CA ASP A 410 17.82 -6.32 8.12
C ASP A 410 18.09 -5.05 8.95
N GLY A 411 18.15 -5.15 10.29
CA GLY A 411 18.52 -4.06 11.19
C GLY A 411 17.51 -2.90 11.24
N LYS A 412 16.20 -3.17 11.01
CA LYS A 412 15.12 -2.18 10.99
C LYS A 412 14.22 -2.28 12.23
N PRO A 413 14.63 -1.81 13.42
CA PRO A 413 13.96 -2.09 14.70
C PRO A 413 12.54 -1.50 14.80
N LYS A 414 12.21 -0.49 14.01
CA LYS A 414 10.89 0.18 14.06
C LYS A 414 9.71 -0.76 13.78
N TYR A 415 9.93 -1.82 13.00
CA TYR A 415 8.85 -2.73 12.60
C TYR A 415 8.31 -3.58 13.76
N LEU A 416 9.15 -4.00 14.70
CA LEU A 416 8.68 -4.77 15.86
C LEU A 416 7.84 -3.97 16.86
N ALA A 417 7.88 -2.64 16.81
CA ALA A 417 7.02 -1.80 17.62
C ALA A 417 5.52 -2.02 17.30
N ASP A 418 5.19 -2.45 16.07
CA ASP A 418 3.83 -2.75 15.65
C ASP A 418 3.39 -4.20 15.93
N ALA A 419 4.28 -5.06 16.43
CA ALA A 419 3.97 -6.47 16.72
C ALA A 419 2.76 -6.66 17.65
N PRO A 420 2.55 -5.87 18.72
CA PRO A 420 1.38 -5.99 19.58
C PRO A 420 0.05 -5.84 18.83
N ARG A 421 0.00 -4.98 17.81
CA ARG A 421 -1.19 -4.79 16.97
C ARG A 421 -1.56 -6.06 16.22
N PHE A 422 -0.59 -6.73 15.59
CA PHE A 422 -0.85 -7.99 14.86
C PHE A 422 -1.27 -9.10 15.78
N MET A 423 -0.63 -9.21 16.93
CA MET A 423 -1.02 -10.19 17.95
C MET A 423 -2.45 -9.93 18.44
N GLY A 424 -2.85 -8.66 18.58
CA GLY A 424 -4.23 -8.27 18.87
C GLY A 424 -5.21 -8.77 17.80
N TYR A 425 -4.93 -8.55 16.52
CA TYR A 425 -5.77 -9.02 15.42
C TYR A 425 -5.83 -10.55 15.33
N ILE A 426 -4.67 -11.24 15.46
CA ILE A 426 -4.60 -12.71 15.46
C ILE A 426 -5.47 -13.26 16.58
N ARG A 427 -5.40 -12.70 17.80
CA ARG A 427 -6.20 -13.11 18.97
C ARG A 427 -7.68 -12.84 18.75
N ALA A 428 -8.07 -11.65 18.26
CA ALA A 428 -9.45 -11.29 18.01
C ALA A 428 -10.11 -12.27 17.02
N THR A 429 -9.45 -12.56 15.90
CA THR A 429 -9.95 -13.54 14.92
C THR A 429 -9.97 -14.95 15.50
N ALA A 430 -8.91 -15.38 16.18
CA ALA A 430 -8.86 -16.73 16.77
C ALA A 430 -9.89 -16.93 17.91
N HIS A 431 -10.27 -15.86 18.61
CA HIS A 431 -11.33 -15.90 19.63
C HIS A 431 -12.72 -16.05 19.02
N ARG A 432 -12.96 -15.41 17.85
CA ARG A 432 -14.28 -15.42 17.17
C ARG A 432 -14.62 -16.78 16.59
N TYR A 433 -13.63 -17.54 16.13
CA TYR A 433 -13.85 -18.81 15.43
C TYR A 433 -13.42 -20.01 16.24
N ARG A 434 -14.39 -20.90 16.59
CA ARG A 434 -14.16 -22.09 17.41
C ARG A 434 -13.03 -22.99 16.91
N GLN A 435 -12.89 -23.10 15.58
CA GLN A 435 -11.84 -23.90 14.93
C GLN A 435 -10.43 -23.43 15.27
N LEU A 436 -10.27 -22.14 15.57
CA LEU A 436 -9.00 -21.48 15.93
C LEU A 436 -8.75 -21.43 17.44
N GLY A 437 -9.66 -21.94 18.26
CA GLY A 437 -9.52 -21.98 19.72
C GLY A 437 -8.23 -22.66 20.22
N PRO A 438 -7.79 -23.79 19.63
CA PRO A 438 -6.51 -24.40 20.00
C PRO A 438 -5.31 -23.49 19.69
N LEU A 439 -5.30 -22.77 18.56
CA LEU A 439 -4.29 -21.77 18.22
C LEU A 439 -4.26 -20.65 19.26
N LEU A 440 -5.42 -20.08 19.62
CA LEU A 440 -5.51 -19.03 20.63
C LEU A 440 -4.91 -19.47 21.98
N LYS A 441 -5.30 -20.65 22.46
CA LYS A 441 -4.77 -21.21 23.72
C LYS A 441 -3.25 -21.38 23.69
N MET A 442 -2.72 -21.84 22.56
CA MET A 442 -1.28 -21.99 22.37
C MET A 442 -0.58 -20.63 22.42
N LEU A 443 -1.12 -19.62 21.76
CA LEU A 443 -0.56 -18.27 21.76
C LEU A 443 -0.63 -17.63 23.15
N ASP A 444 -1.74 -17.81 23.89
CA ASP A 444 -1.90 -17.32 25.25
C ASP A 444 -0.84 -17.92 26.20
N GLN A 445 -0.59 -19.22 26.08
CA GLN A 445 0.46 -19.90 26.86
C GLN A 445 1.86 -19.39 26.52
N ILE A 446 2.16 -19.19 25.23
CA ILE A 446 3.46 -18.68 24.77
C ILE A 446 3.71 -17.24 25.24
N GLU A 447 2.67 -16.41 25.18
CA GLU A 447 2.78 -14.99 25.51
C GLU A 447 2.58 -14.70 27.01
N GLY A 448 2.18 -15.68 27.79
CA GLY A 448 1.85 -15.52 29.22
C GLY A 448 0.62 -14.64 29.45
N THR A 449 -0.31 -14.61 28.49
CA THR A 449 -1.54 -13.82 28.60
C THR A 449 -2.61 -14.65 29.30
N GLU A 450 -3.18 -14.11 30.38
CA GLU A 450 -4.34 -14.73 31.04
C GLU A 450 -5.50 -14.85 30.04
N PRO A 451 -6.16 -16.03 29.93
CA PRO A 451 -7.32 -16.15 29.06
C PRO A 451 -8.42 -15.19 29.55
N VAL A 452 -8.91 -14.35 28.65
CA VAL A 452 -10.04 -13.46 28.97
C VAL A 452 -11.25 -14.32 29.25
N THR A 453 -11.56 -14.51 30.55
CA THR A 453 -12.79 -15.16 31.03
C THR A 453 -13.95 -14.17 30.94
N GLY A 454 -14.28 -13.72 29.74
CA GLY A 454 -15.44 -12.89 29.46
C GLY A 454 -16.54 -13.74 28.82
N PHE A 455 -17.76 -13.58 29.28
CA PHE A 455 -18.94 -14.15 28.65
C PHE A 455 -19.00 -13.71 27.19
N ALA A 456 -18.71 -14.62 26.26
CA ALA A 456 -18.92 -14.40 24.86
C ALA A 456 -20.42 -14.53 24.54
N TYR A 457 -21.13 -13.41 24.49
CA TYR A 457 -22.42 -13.34 23.83
C TYR A 457 -22.19 -13.56 22.31
N GLY A 458 -22.74 -14.61 21.76
CA GLY A 458 -22.75 -14.87 20.31
C GLY A 458 -21.86 -16.01 19.83
N ARG A 459 -21.85 -17.15 20.51
CA ARG A 459 -21.43 -18.42 19.92
C ARG A 459 -22.64 -19.07 19.27
N MET A 460 -22.82 -18.88 17.97
CA MET A 460 -23.57 -19.80 17.12
C MET A 460 -22.62 -20.53 16.18
#